data_aeec6c44229430840ebcef38507f41e3
#
_entry.id   aeec6c44229430840ebcef38507f41e3
#
_cell.length_a   1.000
_cell.length_b   1.000
_cell.length_c   1.000
_cell.angle_alpha   90.00
_cell.angle_beta   90.00
_cell.angle_gamma   90.00
#
_symmetry.space_group_name_H-M   'P 1'
#
loop_
_entity.id
_entity.type
_entity.pdbx_description
1 polymer ?
#
loop_
_entity_poly.entity_id
_entity_poly.type
_entity_poly.pdbx_seq_one_letter_code
_entity_poly.pdbx_strand_id
1 'polypeptide(L)'
;LDMALNPEHLLTFVRVARLGNLSAAAGELNLTQPAVSNQIKLLTQAVGEPLLTRHRFGVRLTPAGEGLLPHAIAVSRALDGARRYAADLRGLELSVLNIAASSTIAAALLPGVLAQYHARFPGVTLRVQQGNTHDVLALLLAGDCELALIEGSAGTLPADLIRRTFAHDSLRLVVAPSHPLAGNGPLTPAQLSGLGLVWREAGSGTREVAQAALERAGIEVHEVLTLTGSEAVKEAVITGLGAAFMSELIVRREVAAGVLVSPPLDLPGLNRDLAVVSTPTELLSRAVQMFVTLLGPDE
;
A
#
# COMPACT_ATOMS: atom_id res chain seq x y z
N LEU A 1 21.87 7.40 -35.39
CA LEU A 1 22.71 7.21 -34.21
C LEU A 1 21.80 6.62 -33.13
N ASP A 2 21.97 5.35 -32.89
CA ASP A 2 21.32 4.64 -31.78
C ASP A 2 21.93 5.20 -30.48
N MET A 3 21.26 6.20 -29.88
CA MET A 3 21.68 6.75 -28.60
C MET A 3 21.16 5.82 -27.51
N ALA A 4 22.05 5.00 -26.94
CA ALA A 4 21.72 4.09 -25.87
C ALA A 4 21.09 4.85 -24.67
N LEU A 5 20.00 4.31 -24.14
CA LEU A 5 19.39 4.81 -22.91
C LEU A 5 20.35 4.59 -21.74
N ASN A 6 20.76 5.67 -21.07
CA ASN A 6 21.62 5.58 -19.90
C ASN A 6 20.77 5.33 -18.65
N PRO A 7 21.00 4.25 -17.88
CA PRO A 7 20.26 3.96 -16.65
C PRO A 7 20.28 5.11 -15.64
N GLU A 8 21.39 5.82 -15.45
CA GLU A 8 21.49 6.94 -14.52
C GLU A 8 20.54 8.10 -14.91
N HIS A 9 20.35 8.33 -16.23
CA HIS A 9 19.40 9.34 -16.69
C HIS A 9 17.95 8.92 -16.44
N LEU A 10 17.63 7.63 -16.55
CA LEU A 10 16.31 7.09 -16.19
C LEU A 10 16.04 7.24 -14.69
N LEU A 11 17.03 6.95 -13.83
CA LEU A 11 16.92 7.17 -12.36
C LEU A 11 16.64 8.63 -12.04
N THR A 12 17.38 9.54 -12.67
CA THR A 12 17.17 10.99 -12.52
C THR A 12 15.77 11.40 -12.97
N PHE A 13 15.30 10.85 -14.09
CA PHE A 13 13.95 11.11 -14.59
C PHE A 13 12.87 10.66 -13.61
N VAL A 14 12.99 9.47 -13.02
CA VAL A 14 12.07 8.99 -11.97
C VAL A 14 12.02 9.95 -10.78
N ARG A 15 13.17 10.43 -10.30
CA ARG A 15 13.23 11.40 -9.19
C ARG A 15 12.57 12.73 -9.53
N VAL A 16 12.85 13.26 -10.74
CA VAL A 16 12.24 14.50 -11.21
C VAL A 16 10.74 14.37 -11.40
N ALA A 17 10.28 13.24 -11.96
CA ALA A 17 8.85 12.96 -12.13
C ALA A 17 8.11 12.92 -10.78
N ARG A 18 8.70 12.26 -9.76
CA ARG A 18 8.14 12.15 -8.41
C ARG A 18 8.03 13.49 -7.70
N LEU A 19 9.07 14.30 -7.75
CA LEU A 19 9.15 15.55 -7.00
C LEU A 19 8.54 16.75 -7.76
N GLY A 20 8.30 16.61 -9.06
CA GLY A 20 7.81 17.71 -9.90
C GLY A 20 8.73 18.92 -9.96
N ASN A 21 10.00 18.79 -9.50
CA ASN A 21 10.94 19.88 -9.34
C ASN A 21 12.40 19.42 -9.52
N LEU A 22 13.10 20.04 -10.48
CA LEU A 22 14.49 19.71 -10.79
C LEU A 22 15.48 20.03 -9.64
N SER A 23 15.23 21.10 -8.91
CA SER A 23 16.11 21.47 -7.78
C SER A 23 15.94 20.54 -6.58
N ALA A 24 14.69 20.13 -6.29
CA ALA A 24 14.41 19.15 -5.26
C ALA A 24 15.04 17.78 -5.61
N ALA A 25 14.92 17.34 -6.86
CA ALA A 25 15.56 16.13 -7.35
C ALA A 25 17.09 16.18 -7.26
N ALA A 26 17.68 17.34 -7.56
CA ALA A 26 19.10 17.55 -7.42
C ALA A 26 19.59 17.38 -5.97
N GLY A 27 18.84 17.90 -5.01
CA GLY A 27 19.11 17.71 -3.57
C GLY A 27 19.08 16.25 -3.14
N GLU A 28 18.05 15.48 -3.55
CA GLU A 28 17.95 14.04 -3.22
C GLU A 28 19.06 13.20 -3.87
N LEU A 29 19.47 13.58 -5.10
CA LEU A 29 20.50 12.85 -5.85
C LEU A 29 21.93 13.27 -5.49
N ASN A 30 22.11 14.26 -4.61
CA ASN A 30 23.41 14.88 -4.34
C ASN A 30 24.10 15.40 -5.60
N LEU A 31 23.32 15.96 -6.54
CA LEU A 31 23.75 16.55 -7.78
C LEU A 31 23.46 18.05 -7.81
N THR A 32 24.08 18.77 -8.74
CA THR A 32 23.69 20.15 -9.04
C THR A 32 22.46 20.18 -9.96
N GLN A 33 21.64 21.21 -9.84
CA GLN A 33 20.47 21.37 -10.70
C GLN A 33 20.82 21.41 -12.21
N PRO A 34 21.93 22.05 -12.65
CA PRO A 34 22.40 21.96 -14.03
C PRO A 34 22.74 20.52 -14.46
N ALA A 35 23.33 19.71 -13.59
CA ALA A 35 23.63 18.31 -13.88
C ALA A 35 22.34 17.50 -14.12
N VAL A 36 21.35 17.63 -13.22
CA VAL A 36 20.03 17.02 -13.38
C VAL A 36 19.37 17.48 -14.70
N SER A 37 19.37 18.78 -14.97
CA SER A 37 18.80 19.33 -16.22
C SER A 37 19.49 18.77 -17.46
N ASN A 38 20.80 18.59 -17.43
CA ASN A 38 21.57 17.99 -18.53
C ASN A 38 21.24 16.50 -18.72
N GLN A 39 21.12 15.71 -17.64
CA GLN A 39 20.75 14.30 -17.72
C GLN A 39 19.33 14.13 -18.33
N ILE A 40 18.37 14.96 -17.93
CA ILE A 40 17.02 14.99 -18.53
C ILE A 40 17.08 15.36 -20.02
N LYS A 41 17.90 16.34 -20.38
CA LYS A 41 18.10 16.73 -21.79
C LYS A 41 18.66 15.58 -22.62
N LEU A 42 19.68 14.88 -22.11
CA LEU A 42 20.29 13.73 -22.80
C LEU A 42 19.30 12.57 -22.93
N LEU A 43 18.49 12.30 -21.89
CA LEU A 43 17.43 11.30 -21.98
C LEU A 43 16.37 11.69 -23.01
N THR A 44 15.93 12.93 -23.05
CA THR A 44 15.00 13.46 -24.03
C THR A 44 15.55 13.29 -25.46
N GLN A 45 16.84 13.54 -25.67
CA GLN A 45 17.49 13.34 -26.96
C GLN A 45 17.54 11.85 -27.36
N ALA A 46 17.79 10.95 -26.40
CA ALA A 46 17.82 9.51 -26.65
C ALA A 46 16.43 8.94 -26.97
N VAL A 47 15.37 9.46 -26.36
CA VAL A 47 13.98 9.07 -26.62
C VAL A 47 13.42 9.72 -27.88
N GLY A 48 13.90 10.91 -28.24
CA GLY A 48 13.45 11.66 -29.42
C GLY A 48 12.24 12.56 -29.17
N GLU A 49 11.64 12.52 -27.98
CA GLU A 49 10.43 13.27 -27.60
C GLU A 49 10.62 13.99 -26.27
N PRO A 50 10.06 15.19 -26.08
CA PRO A 50 10.05 15.87 -24.80
C PRO A 50 9.36 15.02 -23.72
N LEU A 51 10.04 14.78 -22.58
CA LEU A 51 9.52 13.98 -21.48
C LEU A 51 8.87 14.83 -20.37
N LEU A 52 9.26 16.11 -20.30
CA LEU A 52 8.81 17.05 -19.28
C LEU A 52 8.40 18.39 -19.91
N THR A 53 7.37 19.00 -19.36
CA THR A 53 6.98 20.39 -19.61
C THR A 53 7.25 21.25 -18.38
N ARG A 54 7.69 22.51 -18.57
CA ARG A 54 7.90 23.47 -17.48
C ARG A 54 6.62 24.25 -17.20
N HIS A 55 6.36 24.50 -15.94
CA HIS A 55 5.33 25.44 -15.50
C HIS A 55 5.81 26.25 -14.30
N ARG A 56 5.04 27.24 -13.86
CA ARG A 56 5.45 28.21 -12.82
C ARG A 56 5.86 27.58 -11.48
N PHE A 57 5.44 26.35 -11.20
CA PHE A 57 5.73 25.65 -9.93
C PHE A 57 6.67 24.45 -10.10
N GLY A 58 7.25 24.22 -11.27
CA GLY A 58 8.15 23.09 -11.49
C GLY A 58 8.00 22.46 -12.87
N VAL A 59 7.93 21.12 -12.92
CA VAL A 59 7.80 20.34 -14.15
C VAL A 59 6.64 19.35 -14.05
N ARG A 60 6.07 19.00 -15.21
CA ARG A 60 5.07 17.93 -15.36
C ARG A 60 5.49 17.00 -16.48
N LEU A 61 5.04 15.77 -16.42
CA LEU A 61 5.23 14.81 -17.49
C LEU A 61 4.47 15.23 -18.75
N THR A 62 5.03 14.90 -19.90
CA THR A 62 4.33 14.85 -21.19
C THR A 62 3.71 13.45 -21.36
N PRO A 63 2.84 13.21 -22.36
CA PRO A 63 2.38 11.87 -22.70
C PRO A 63 3.54 10.87 -22.94
N ALA A 64 4.62 11.32 -23.60
CA ALA A 64 5.83 10.51 -23.77
C ALA A 64 6.54 10.23 -22.43
N GLY A 65 6.57 11.20 -21.52
CA GLY A 65 7.09 11.05 -20.18
C GLY A 65 6.26 10.08 -19.34
N GLU A 66 4.92 10.16 -19.41
CA GLU A 66 4.01 9.23 -18.75
C GLU A 66 4.20 7.81 -19.26
N GLY A 67 4.37 7.63 -20.57
CA GLY A 67 4.64 6.32 -21.17
C GLY A 67 6.01 5.76 -20.80
N LEU A 68 7.05 6.59 -20.66
CA LEU A 68 8.39 6.14 -20.28
C LEU A 68 8.51 5.82 -18.78
N LEU A 69 7.75 6.50 -17.92
CA LEU A 69 7.89 6.44 -16.47
C LEU A 69 7.81 5.01 -15.89
N PRO A 70 6.85 4.15 -16.27
CA PRO A 70 6.78 2.76 -15.77
C PRO A 70 8.05 1.97 -16.08
N HIS A 71 8.62 2.13 -17.28
CA HIS A 71 9.86 1.46 -17.67
C HIS A 71 11.08 1.97 -16.90
N ALA A 72 11.15 3.30 -16.69
CA ALA A 72 12.21 3.91 -15.90
C ALA A 72 12.17 3.45 -14.43
N ILE A 73 10.97 3.31 -13.85
CA ILE A 73 10.77 2.78 -12.49
C ILE A 73 11.19 1.31 -12.42
N ALA A 74 10.87 0.48 -13.42
CA ALA A 74 11.29 -0.92 -13.46
C ALA A 74 12.82 -1.05 -13.46
N VAL A 75 13.52 -0.20 -14.25
CA VAL A 75 14.99 -0.13 -14.24
C VAL A 75 15.53 0.30 -12.88
N SER A 76 14.90 1.30 -12.24
CA SER A 76 15.29 1.76 -10.90
C SER A 76 15.19 0.61 -9.87
N ARG A 77 14.06 -0.10 -9.85
CA ARG A 77 13.86 -1.25 -8.94
C ARG A 77 14.90 -2.36 -9.18
N ALA A 78 15.19 -2.68 -10.44
CA ALA A 78 16.19 -3.69 -10.78
C ALA A 78 17.60 -3.30 -10.31
N LEU A 79 18.00 -2.04 -10.49
CA LEU A 79 19.28 -1.53 -10.00
C LEU A 79 19.35 -1.52 -8.47
N ASP A 80 18.28 -1.14 -7.79
CA ASP A 80 18.24 -1.16 -6.33
C ASP A 80 18.28 -2.59 -5.81
N GLY A 81 17.63 -3.55 -6.49
CA GLY A 81 17.77 -4.98 -6.22
C GLY A 81 19.22 -5.46 -6.31
N ALA A 82 19.92 -5.10 -7.38
CA ALA A 82 21.34 -5.45 -7.56
C ALA A 82 22.24 -4.82 -6.48
N ARG A 83 21.98 -3.56 -6.10
CA ARG A 83 22.72 -2.88 -5.02
C ARG A 83 22.50 -3.58 -3.68
N ARG A 84 21.26 -3.99 -3.37
CA ARG A 84 20.93 -4.73 -2.15
C ARG A 84 21.63 -6.09 -2.13
N TYR A 85 21.54 -6.84 -3.22
CA TYR A 85 22.27 -8.12 -3.34
C TYR A 85 23.77 -7.96 -3.07
N ALA A 86 24.38 -6.92 -3.66
CA ALA A 86 25.78 -6.62 -3.40
C ALA A 86 26.07 -6.21 -1.94
N ALA A 87 25.12 -5.58 -1.26
CA ALA A 87 25.21 -5.26 0.18
C ALA A 87 25.07 -6.53 1.04
N ASP A 88 24.14 -7.42 0.69
CA ASP A 88 23.92 -8.71 1.37
C ASP A 88 25.15 -9.60 1.36
N LEU A 89 25.97 -9.54 0.29
CA LEU A 89 27.28 -10.24 0.24
C LEU A 89 28.29 -9.74 1.30
N ARG A 90 28.08 -8.52 1.83
CA ARG A 90 28.92 -7.92 2.89
C ARG A 90 28.44 -8.23 4.31
N GLY A 91 27.29 -8.89 4.44
CA GLY A 91 26.67 -9.27 5.71
C GLY A 91 25.32 -8.60 5.97
N LEU A 92 24.37 -9.38 6.51
CA LEU A 92 23.00 -8.93 6.82
C LEU A 92 22.95 -7.80 7.88
N GLU A 93 23.97 -7.64 8.69
CA GLU A 93 23.99 -6.72 9.85
C GLU A 93 23.88 -5.22 9.45
N LEU A 94 24.07 -4.90 8.17
CA LEU A 94 23.93 -3.54 7.65
C LEU A 94 22.68 -3.35 6.79
N SER A 95 21.81 -4.36 6.72
CA SER A 95 20.64 -4.33 5.86
C SER A 95 19.51 -3.51 6.47
N VAL A 96 18.74 -2.84 5.62
CA VAL A 96 17.51 -2.13 5.98
C VAL A 96 16.34 -2.83 5.30
N LEU A 97 15.34 -3.24 6.06
CA LEU A 97 14.10 -3.81 5.55
C LEU A 97 13.03 -2.71 5.51
N ASN A 98 12.70 -2.24 4.30
CA ASN A 98 11.66 -1.24 4.09
C ASN A 98 10.37 -1.92 3.65
N ILE A 99 9.33 -1.82 4.47
CA ILE A 99 8.01 -2.41 4.26
C ILE A 99 6.98 -1.29 4.20
N ALA A 100 6.05 -1.35 3.26
CA ALA A 100 4.82 -0.59 3.31
C ALA A 100 3.66 -1.54 3.60
N ALA A 101 2.77 -1.18 4.52
CA ALA A 101 1.68 -2.06 4.95
C ALA A 101 0.37 -1.29 5.11
N SER A 102 -0.72 -1.92 4.66
CA SER A 102 -2.06 -1.40 4.89
C SER A 102 -2.41 -1.37 6.38
N SER A 103 -3.37 -0.52 6.74
CA SER A 103 -3.67 -0.21 8.14
C SER A 103 -4.00 -1.45 8.97
N THR A 104 -4.78 -2.38 8.45
CA THR A 104 -5.14 -3.62 9.17
C THR A 104 -3.93 -4.50 9.40
N ILE A 105 -3.13 -4.72 8.36
CA ILE A 105 -1.93 -5.57 8.45
C ILE A 105 -0.91 -4.95 9.39
N ALA A 106 -0.67 -3.64 9.27
CA ALA A 106 0.27 -2.91 10.11
C ALA A 106 -0.10 -2.96 11.60
N ALA A 107 -1.40 -2.90 11.93
CA ALA A 107 -1.86 -2.88 13.31
C ALA A 107 -2.04 -4.29 13.92
N ALA A 108 -2.57 -5.25 13.16
CA ALA A 108 -3.01 -6.52 13.71
C ALA A 108 -2.02 -7.67 13.52
N LEU A 109 -1.26 -7.71 12.44
CA LEU A 109 -0.43 -8.86 12.07
C LEU A 109 1.08 -8.54 12.13
N LEU A 110 1.45 -7.41 11.57
CA LEU A 110 2.85 -7.06 11.37
C LEU A 110 3.67 -7.00 12.66
N PRO A 111 3.17 -6.48 13.80
CA PRO A 111 3.96 -6.43 15.03
C PRO A 111 4.48 -7.79 15.50
N GLY A 112 3.65 -8.85 15.39
CA GLY A 112 4.06 -10.21 15.76
C GLY A 112 5.14 -10.77 14.84
N VAL A 113 5.02 -10.53 13.52
CA VAL A 113 6.01 -10.96 12.52
C VAL A 113 7.32 -10.19 12.68
N LEU A 114 7.25 -8.88 12.92
CA LEU A 114 8.44 -8.04 13.16
C LEU A 114 9.18 -8.43 14.42
N ALA A 115 8.47 -8.79 15.50
CA ALA A 115 9.10 -9.26 16.74
C ALA A 115 9.88 -10.56 16.51
N GLN A 116 9.30 -11.52 15.76
CA GLN A 116 9.98 -12.76 15.40
C GLN A 116 11.18 -12.51 14.48
N TYR A 117 11.02 -11.60 13.50
CA TYR A 117 12.09 -11.23 12.59
C TYR A 117 13.25 -10.57 13.33
N HIS A 118 12.97 -9.57 14.17
CA HIS A 118 14.00 -8.87 14.95
C HIS A 118 14.76 -9.78 15.91
N ALA A 119 14.06 -10.73 16.55
CA ALA A 119 14.71 -11.71 17.42
C ALA A 119 15.70 -12.60 16.66
N ARG A 120 15.43 -12.91 15.38
CA ARG A 120 16.32 -13.70 14.51
C ARG A 120 17.46 -12.88 13.87
N PHE A 121 17.18 -11.62 13.56
CA PHE A 121 18.05 -10.74 12.79
C PHE A 121 18.18 -9.36 13.47
N PRO A 122 18.77 -9.27 14.67
CA PRO A 122 18.80 -8.04 15.48
C PRO A 122 19.61 -6.90 14.83
N GLY A 123 20.51 -7.22 13.91
CA GLY A 123 21.30 -6.22 13.16
C GLY A 123 20.54 -5.55 12.00
N VAL A 124 19.38 -6.10 11.58
CA VAL A 124 18.61 -5.53 10.49
C VAL A 124 17.75 -4.35 10.98
N THR A 125 17.89 -3.20 10.34
CA THR A 125 17.03 -2.04 10.63
C THR A 125 15.67 -2.23 9.96
N LEU A 126 14.60 -2.18 10.75
CA LEU A 126 13.22 -2.30 10.28
C LEU A 126 12.59 -0.93 10.07
N ARG A 127 12.04 -0.68 8.91
CA ARG A 127 11.27 0.53 8.58
C ARG A 127 9.92 0.14 8.00
N VAL A 128 8.85 0.60 8.64
CA VAL A 128 7.49 0.34 8.21
C VAL A 128 6.78 1.65 7.92
N GLN A 129 6.25 1.77 6.72
CA GLN A 129 5.38 2.87 6.32
C GLN A 129 3.95 2.33 6.28
N GLN A 130 3.03 3.03 6.93
CA GLN A 130 1.61 2.67 6.94
C GLN A 130 0.82 3.59 6.01
N GLY A 131 -0.14 3.01 5.28
CA GLY A 131 -1.09 3.73 4.45
C GLY A 131 -2.36 2.91 4.21
N ASN A 132 -3.19 3.32 3.28
CA ASN A 132 -4.22 2.45 2.73
C ASN A 132 -3.63 1.58 1.60
N THR A 133 -4.42 0.67 1.01
CA THR A 133 -3.95 -0.23 -0.05
C THR A 133 -3.37 0.54 -1.25
N HIS A 134 -4.03 1.63 -1.65
CA HIS A 134 -3.57 2.45 -2.76
C HIS A 134 -2.22 3.14 -2.46
N ASP A 135 -2.10 3.76 -1.27
CA ASP A 135 -0.86 4.44 -0.84
C ASP A 135 0.33 3.47 -0.78
N VAL A 136 0.09 2.29 -0.20
CA VAL A 136 1.10 1.24 -0.04
C VAL A 136 1.60 0.71 -1.39
N LEU A 137 0.68 0.50 -2.34
CA LEU A 137 1.05 0.14 -3.71
C LEU A 137 1.79 1.27 -4.42
N ALA A 138 1.40 2.53 -4.21
CA ALA A 138 2.08 3.67 -4.78
C ALA A 138 3.54 3.76 -4.29
N LEU A 139 3.82 3.49 -3.01
CA LEU A 139 5.18 3.43 -2.45
C LEU A 139 6.00 2.32 -3.12
N LEU A 140 5.42 1.14 -3.31
CA LEU A 140 6.10 0.04 -4.01
C LEU A 140 6.37 0.39 -5.48
N LEU A 141 5.39 0.96 -6.17
CA LEU A 141 5.53 1.37 -7.56
C LEU A 141 6.55 2.50 -7.73
N ALA A 142 6.69 3.37 -6.75
CA ALA A 142 7.72 4.41 -6.73
C ALA A 142 9.13 3.88 -6.38
N GLY A 143 9.23 2.63 -5.88
CA GLY A 143 10.49 2.04 -5.41
C GLY A 143 10.92 2.50 -4.01
N ASP A 144 10.01 3.11 -3.24
CA ASP A 144 10.27 3.61 -1.89
C ASP A 144 10.25 2.48 -0.84
N CYS A 145 9.68 1.32 -1.17
CA CYS A 145 9.75 0.09 -0.38
C CYS A 145 10.00 -1.13 -1.27
N GLU A 146 10.39 -2.25 -0.66
CA GLU A 146 10.64 -3.53 -1.33
C GLU A 146 9.42 -4.45 -1.31
N LEU A 147 8.58 -4.29 -0.30
CA LEU A 147 7.36 -5.05 -0.07
C LEU A 147 6.19 -4.11 0.19
N ALA A 148 5.07 -4.43 -0.42
CA ALA A 148 3.77 -3.87 -0.09
C ALA A 148 2.87 -4.98 0.48
N LEU A 149 2.38 -4.80 1.70
CA LEU A 149 1.40 -5.69 2.33
C LEU A 149 0.03 -5.05 2.22
N ILE A 150 -0.86 -5.67 1.45
CA ILE A 150 -2.15 -5.10 1.04
C ILE A 150 -3.34 -5.95 1.43
N GLU A 151 -4.50 -5.33 1.45
CA GLU A 151 -5.79 -5.94 1.70
C GLU A 151 -6.64 -5.93 0.43
N GLY A 152 -7.16 -7.08 0.04
CA GLY A 152 -8.05 -7.19 -1.12
C GLY A 152 -7.31 -7.13 -2.46
N SER A 153 -7.82 -6.37 -3.42
CA SER A 153 -7.29 -6.31 -4.78
C SER A 153 -6.07 -5.40 -4.90
N ALA A 154 -5.10 -5.82 -5.70
CA ALA A 154 -3.97 -4.98 -6.12
C ALA A 154 -4.25 -4.23 -7.44
N GLY A 155 -5.43 -4.40 -8.04
CA GLY A 155 -5.68 -3.93 -9.39
C GLY A 155 -4.74 -4.58 -10.42
N THR A 156 -4.44 -3.86 -11.51
CA THR A 156 -3.48 -4.32 -12.52
C THR A 156 -2.06 -3.95 -12.10
N LEU A 157 -1.26 -4.97 -11.84
CA LEU A 157 0.15 -4.79 -11.50
C LEU A 157 1.04 -4.78 -12.74
N PRO A 158 2.17 -4.03 -12.72
CA PRO A 158 3.24 -4.19 -13.70
C PRO A 158 3.74 -5.64 -13.77
N ALA A 159 4.21 -6.06 -14.96
CA ALA A 159 4.63 -7.45 -15.21
C ALA A 159 5.84 -7.91 -14.39
N ASP A 160 6.61 -6.98 -13.83
CA ASP A 160 7.76 -7.23 -12.97
C ASP A 160 7.39 -7.36 -11.48
N LEU A 161 6.09 -7.29 -11.14
CA LEU A 161 5.59 -7.49 -9.78
C LEU A 161 4.67 -8.71 -9.70
N ILE A 162 4.78 -9.42 -8.59
CA ILE A 162 3.92 -10.55 -8.27
C ILE A 162 3.10 -10.26 -7.01
N ARG A 163 1.91 -10.84 -6.93
CA ARG A 163 1.06 -10.84 -5.75
C ARG A 163 0.97 -12.26 -5.19
N ARG A 164 1.22 -12.41 -3.89
CA ARG A 164 1.11 -13.67 -3.16
C ARG A 164 0.20 -13.47 -1.94
N THR A 165 -0.85 -14.25 -1.83
CA THR A 165 -1.70 -14.30 -0.63
C THR A 165 -0.95 -15.02 0.49
N PHE A 166 -1.01 -14.49 1.71
CA PHE A 166 -0.39 -15.08 2.89
C PHE A 166 -1.37 -15.30 4.05
N ALA A 167 -2.56 -14.68 3.98
CA ALA A 167 -3.62 -14.85 4.97
C ALA A 167 -4.96 -14.37 4.41
N HIS A 168 -6.03 -14.68 5.13
CA HIS A 168 -7.38 -14.22 4.84
C HIS A 168 -7.93 -13.40 5.99
N ASP A 169 -8.88 -12.52 5.70
CA ASP A 169 -9.57 -11.67 6.66
C ASP A 169 -11.05 -11.57 6.29
N SER A 170 -11.88 -11.31 7.27
CA SER A 170 -13.31 -11.09 7.09
C SER A 170 -13.71 -9.74 7.66
N LEU A 171 -14.49 -8.98 6.89
CA LEU A 171 -15.09 -7.76 7.40
C LEU A 171 -16.34 -8.07 8.21
N ARG A 172 -16.49 -7.35 9.32
CA ARG A 172 -17.65 -7.40 10.21
C ARG A 172 -18.33 -6.04 10.23
N LEU A 173 -19.66 -6.05 10.21
CA LEU A 173 -20.42 -4.86 10.62
C LEU A 173 -20.24 -4.70 12.13
N VAL A 174 -19.85 -3.50 12.56
CA VAL A 174 -19.70 -3.16 13.98
C VAL A 174 -20.51 -1.92 14.32
N VAL A 175 -21.05 -1.92 15.52
CA VAL A 175 -21.87 -0.84 16.09
C VAL A 175 -21.54 -0.64 17.57
N ALA A 176 -21.85 0.54 18.11
CA ALA A 176 -21.83 0.75 19.55
C ALA A 176 -22.88 -0.12 20.26
N PRO A 177 -22.70 -0.51 21.54
CA PRO A 177 -23.69 -1.27 22.29
C PRO A 177 -25.07 -0.58 22.43
N SER A 178 -25.11 0.75 22.34
CA SER A 178 -26.33 1.55 22.37
C SER A 178 -27.07 1.64 21.03
N HIS A 179 -26.45 1.14 19.96
CA HIS A 179 -27.01 1.22 18.60
C HIS A 179 -28.24 0.30 18.47
N PRO A 180 -29.32 0.69 17.74
CA PRO A 180 -30.52 -0.13 17.60
C PRO A 180 -30.29 -1.54 17.05
N LEU A 181 -29.25 -1.73 16.26
CA LEU A 181 -28.88 -3.05 15.70
C LEU A 181 -28.10 -3.94 16.67
N ALA A 182 -27.63 -3.42 17.80
CA ALA A 182 -26.77 -4.18 18.73
C ALA A 182 -27.50 -5.34 19.43
N GLY A 183 -28.82 -5.21 19.69
CA GLY A 183 -29.62 -6.21 20.35
C GLY A 183 -30.34 -7.20 19.44
N ASN A 184 -30.16 -7.05 18.13
CA ASN A 184 -30.83 -7.90 17.15
C ASN A 184 -30.07 -9.23 16.96
N GLY A 185 -30.83 -10.29 16.65
CA GLY A 185 -30.25 -11.55 16.15
C GLY A 185 -29.57 -11.35 14.77
N PRO A 186 -29.47 -12.41 13.97
CA PRO A 186 -28.89 -12.30 12.65
C PRO A 186 -29.59 -11.21 11.81
N LEU A 187 -28.82 -10.26 11.27
CA LEU A 187 -29.31 -9.18 10.44
C LEU A 187 -29.57 -9.69 9.02
N THR A 188 -30.69 -9.27 8.45
CA THR A 188 -30.93 -9.42 7.02
C THR A 188 -30.31 -8.26 6.24
N PRO A 189 -29.93 -8.45 4.97
CA PRO A 189 -29.44 -7.35 4.13
C PRO A 189 -30.41 -6.16 4.07
N ALA A 190 -31.72 -6.40 4.07
CA ALA A 190 -32.73 -5.32 4.04
C ALA A 190 -32.66 -4.39 5.27
N GLN A 191 -32.22 -4.88 6.42
CA GLN A 191 -32.07 -4.05 7.62
C GLN A 191 -30.89 -3.09 7.55
N LEU A 192 -29.99 -3.24 6.56
CA LEU A 192 -28.91 -2.32 6.30
C LEU A 192 -29.34 -1.13 5.42
N SER A 193 -30.49 -1.21 4.75
CA SER A 193 -30.98 -0.12 3.90
C SER A 193 -31.19 1.16 4.70
N GLY A 194 -30.57 2.25 4.23
CA GLY A 194 -30.60 3.53 4.94
C GLY A 194 -29.70 3.61 6.18
N LEU A 195 -28.87 2.59 6.45
CA LEU A 195 -27.94 2.60 7.57
C LEU A 195 -26.89 3.69 7.39
N GLY A 196 -26.66 4.47 8.46
CA GLY A 196 -25.56 5.44 8.52
C GLY A 196 -24.23 4.78 8.75
N LEU A 197 -23.32 4.88 7.79
CA LEU A 197 -21.99 4.30 7.87
C LEU A 197 -20.91 5.36 8.05
N VAL A 198 -19.97 5.06 8.95
CA VAL A 198 -18.66 5.69 9.02
C VAL A 198 -17.73 4.94 8.09
N TRP A 199 -17.23 5.62 7.08
CA TRP A 199 -16.41 5.04 6.05
C TRP A 199 -14.91 5.27 6.27
N ARG A 200 -14.12 4.35 5.76
CA ARG A 200 -12.71 4.58 5.50
C ARG A 200 -12.55 5.49 4.28
N GLU A 201 -11.40 6.13 4.19
CA GLU A 201 -11.00 6.95 3.05
C GLU A 201 -10.98 6.17 1.73
N ALA A 202 -11.02 6.88 0.61
CA ALA A 202 -10.84 6.30 -0.73
C ALA A 202 -9.47 5.63 -0.86
N GLY A 203 -9.40 4.52 -1.60
CA GLY A 203 -8.19 3.69 -1.71
C GLY A 203 -7.99 2.70 -0.55
N SER A 204 -8.90 2.67 0.43
CA SER A 204 -8.92 1.65 1.48
C SER A 204 -9.52 0.35 0.97
N GLY A 205 -8.76 -0.75 1.04
CA GLY A 205 -9.27 -2.08 0.70
C GLY A 205 -10.46 -2.51 1.56
N THR A 206 -10.57 -2.04 2.80
CA THR A 206 -11.77 -2.25 3.65
C THR A 206 -13.00 -1.58 3.04
N ARG A 207 -12.87 -0.32 2.60
CA ARG A 207 -13.97 0.41 1.94
C ARG A 207 -14.39 -0.27 0.65
N GLU A 208 -13.44 -0.60 -0.21
CA GLU A 208 -13.69 -1.23 -1.52
C GLU A 208 -14.46 -2.56 -1.38
N VAL A 209 -14.03 -3.43 -0.47
CA VAL A 209 -14.66 -4.73 -0.23
C VAL A 209 -16.09 -4.55 0.30
N ALA A 210 -16.29 -3.67 1.28
CA ALA A 210 -17.61 -3.42 1.85
C ALA A 210 -18.57 -2.77 0.83
N GLN A 211 -18.12 -1.76 0.06
CA GLN A 211 -18.91 -1.13 -0.98
C GLN A 211 -19.33 -2.13 -2.06
N ALA A 212 -18.37 -2.93 -2.56
CA ALA A 212 -18.67 -3.95 -3.56
C ALA A 212 -19.66 -5.04 -3.05
N ALA A 213 -19.63 -5.38 -1.77
CA ALA A 213 -20.57 -6.32 -1.17
C ALA A 213 -21.99 -5.71 -1.08
N LEU A 214 -22.12 -4.45 -0.66
CA LEU A 214 -23.38 -3.73 -0.57
C LEU A 214 -23.99 -3.50 -1.97
N GLU A 215 -23.20 -3.06 -2.93
CA GLU A 215 -23.63 -2.85 -4.32
C GLU A 215 -24.16 -4.13 -4.95
N ARG A 216 -23.45 -5.26 -4.79
CA ARG A 216 -23.91 -6.57 -5.29
C ARG A 216 -25.23 -7.03 -4.67
N ALA A 217 -25.47 -6.65 -3.43
CA ALA A 217 -26.71 -6.96 -2.71
C ALA A 217 -27.82 -5.94 -2.99
N GLY A 218 -27.56 -4.87 -3.74
CA GLY A 218 -28.53 -3.80 -4.00
C GLY A 218 -28.89 -3.00 -2.76
N ILE A 219 -27.98 -2.89 -1.78
CA ILE A 219 -28.22 -2.22 -0.50
C ILE A 219 -27.70 -0.78 -0.57
N GLU A 220 -28.59 0.18 -0.40
CA GLU A 220 -28.24 1.59 -0.31
C GLU A 220 -28.03 1.98 1.16
N VAL A 221 -26.87 2.57 1.43
CA VAL A 221 -26.46 3.11 2.75
C VAL A 221 -26.14 4.58 2.59
N HIS A 222 -26.14 5.35 3.69
CA HIS A 222 -25.67 6.74 3.61
C HIS A 222 -24.36 6.92 4.35
N GLU A 223 -23.50 7.79 3.79
CA GLU A 223 -22.24 8.18 4.43
C GLU A 223 -22.53 9.20 5.52
N VAL A 224 -22.21 8.86 6.77
CA VAL A 224 -22.23 9.79 7.90
C VAL A 224 -20.95 10.58 7.94
N LEU A 225 -19.81 9.90 7.77
CA LEU A 225 -18.48 10.46 7.90
C LEU A 225 -17.47 9.58 7.17
N THR A 226 -16.44 10.19 6.62
CA THR A 226 -15.25 9.48 6.11
C THR A 226 -14.03 9.86 6.95
N LEU A 227 -13.30 8.84 7.43
CA LEU A 227 -12.10 8.99 8.26
C LEU A 227 -10.93 8.21 7.67
N THR A 228 -9.72 8.74 7.86
CA THR A 228 -8.47 8.06 7.49
C THR A 228 -8.00 7.16 8.62
N GLY A 229 -7.71 5.90 8.26
CA GLY A 229 -7.20 4.91 9.20
C GLY A 229 -8.27 4.15 9.98
N SER A 230 -7.97 2.90 10.33
CA SER A 230 -8.92 1.99 10.99
C SER A 230 -9.24 2.42 12.42
N GLU A 231 -8.27 2.97 13.16
CA GLU A 231 -8.47 3.39 14.54
C GLU A 231 -9.46 4.55 14.65
N ALA A 232 -9.37 5.55 13.77
CA ALA A 232 -10.29 6.68 13.78
C ALA A 232 -11.74 6.24 13.51
N VAL A 233 -11.94 5.32 12.56
CA VAL A 233 -13.26 4.74 12.30
C VAL A 233 -13.76 3.94 13.50
N LYS A 234 -12.91 3.13 14.13
CA LYS A 234 -13.25 2.35 15.32
C LYS A 234 -13.74 3.25 16.48
N GLU A 235 -12.99 4.29 16.79
CA GLU A 235 -13.36 5.26 17.84
C GLU A 235 -14.65 5.99 17.50
N ALA A 236 -14.89 6.38 16.25
CA ALA A 236 -16.14 6.99 15.83
C ALA A 236 -17.34 6.07 16.04
N VAL A 237 -17.21 4.77 15.77
CA VAL A 237 -18.27 3.79 16.04
C VAL A 237 -18.49 3.61 17.55
N ILE A 238 -17.42 3.50 18.34
CA ILE A 238 -17.51 3.40 19.82
C ILE A 238 -18.28 4.57 20.41
N THR A 239 -18.08 5.78 19.88
CA THR A 239 -18.78 6.98 20.34
C THR A 239 -20.23 7.09 19.85
N GLY A 240 -20.68 6.15 19.01
CA GLY A 240 -22.06 6.08 18.54
C GLY A 240 -22.36 6.93 17.30
N LEU A 241 -21.36 7.36 16.55
CA LEU A 241 -21.55 8.17 15.32
C LEU A 241 -22.22 7.39 14.16
N GLY A 242 -22.24 6.07 14.23
CA GLY A 242 -22.83 5.21 13.21
C GLY A 242 -22.32 3.79 13.27
N ALA A 243 -22.54 3.04 12.21
CA ALA A 243 -21.98 1.70 12.02
C ALA A 243 -20.78 1.74 11.08
N ALA A 244 -19.95 0.71 11.07
CA ALA A 244 -18.88 0.56 10.10
C ALA A 244 -18.64 -0.90 9.74
N PHE A 245 -18.13 -1.14 8.52
CA PHE A 245 -17.50 -2.41 8.18
C PHE A 245 -16.02 -2.35 8.53
N MET A 246 -15.56 -3.27 9.35
CA MET A 246 -14.18 -3.31 9.83
C MET A 246 -13.63 -4.74 9.82
N SER A 247 -12.33 -4.86 9.69
CA SER A 247 -11.64 -6.14 9.81
C SER A 247 -11.90 -6.79 11.18
N GLU A 248 -12.21 -8.07 11.18
CA GLU A 248 -12.34 -8.86 12.39
C GLU A 248 -11.05 -8.82 13.24
N LEU A 249 -9.90 -8.81 12.58
CA LEU A 249 -8.59 -8.72 13.25
C LEU A 249 -8.42 -7.42 14.06
N ILE A 250 -9.03 -6.33 13.61
CA ILE A 250 -8.94 -5.02 14.27
C ILE A 250 -9.91 -4.91 15.46
N VAL A 251 -11.13 -5.45 15.31
CA VAL A 251 -12.20 -5.22 16.29
C VAL A 251 -12.40 -6.36 17.30
N ARG A 252 -11.70 -7.48 17.15
CA ARG A 252 -11.89 -8.68 17.98
C ARG A 252 -11.77 -8.44 19.48
N ARG A 253 -10.90 -7.53 19.90
CA ARG A 253 -10.68 -7.21 21.32
C ARG A 253 -11.83 -6.38 21.89
N GLU A 254 -12.26 -5.37 21.15
CA GLU A 254 -13.37 -4.49 21.51
C GLU A 254 -14.72 -5.24 21.52
N VAL A 255 -14.91 -6.16 20.57
CA VAL A 255 -16.08 -7.04 20.55
C VAL A 255 -16.05 -8.02 21.73
N ALA A 256 -14.91 -8.63 22.02
CA ALA A 256 -14.77 -9.51 23.18
C ALA A 256 -14.95 -8.79 24.51
N ALA A 257 -14.57 -7.53 24.59
CA ALA A 257 -14.75 -6.68 25.78
C ALA A 257 -16.15 -6.03 25.87
N GLY A 258 -17.03 -6.21 24.87
CA GLY A 258 -18.35 -5.60 24.81
C GLY A 258 -18.35 -4.09 24.56
N VAL A 259 -17.22 -3.52 24.15
CA VAL A 259 -17.07 -2.11 23.76
C VAL A 259 -17.71 -1.84 22.39
N LEU A 260 -17.62 -2.85 21.52
CA LEU A 260 -18.32 -2.92 20.23
C LEU A 260 -19.21 -4.16 20.18
N VAL A 261 -20.25 -4.10 19.40
CA VAL A 261 -21.10 -5.24 19.05
C VAL A 261 -20.94 -5.52 17.55
N SER A 262 -20.77 -6.79 17.20
CA SER A 262 -20.80 -7.24 15.81
C SER A 262 -22.03 -8.15 15.63
N PRO A 263 -23.17 -7.62 15.20
CA PRO A 263 -24.35 -8.44 14.93
C PRO A 263 -24.03 -9.44 13.81
N PRO A 264 -24.47 -10.70 13.92
CA PRO A 264 -24.34 -11.64 12.82
C PRO A 264 -25.02 -11.11 11.56
N LEU A 265 -24.30 -11.15 10.43
CA LEU A 265 -24.78 -10.65 9.14
C LEU A 265 -24.38 -11.62 8.04
N ASP A 266 -25.38 -12.10 7.28
CA ASP A 266 -25.14 -12.88 6.09
C ASP A 266 -25.13 -11.96 4.86
N LEU A 267 -23.97 -11.38 4.59
CA LEU A 267 -23.70 -10.57 3.41
C LEU A 267 -22.49 -11.16 2.67
N PRO A 268 -22.70 -11.83 1.52
CA PRO A 268 -21.61 -12.41 0.76
C PRO A 268 -20.61 -11.38 0.26
N GLY A 269 -19.32 -11.76 0.26
CA GLY A 269 -18.25 -10.94 -0.32
C GLY A 269 -17.54 -10.01 0.67
N LEU A 270 -17.73 -10.23 1.97
CA LEU A 270 -16.99 -9.53 3.02
C LEU A 270 -15.64 -10.17 3.34
N ASN A 271 -15.32 -11.32 2.73
CA ASN A 271 -14.01 -11.95 2.86
C ASN A 271 -13.02 -11.33 1.86
N ARG A 272 -11.76 -11.26 2.26
CA ARG A 272 -10.68 -10.73 1.44
C ARG A 272 -9.35 -11.41 1.72
N ASP A 273 -8.48 -11.38 0.73
CA ASP A 273 -7.10 -11.80 0.89
C ASP A 273 -6.26 -10.71 1.55
N LEU A 274 -5.30 -11.16 2.33
CA LEU A 274 -4.14 -10.37 2.73
C LEU A 274 -2.95 -10.84 1.93
N ALA A 275 -2.33 -9.92 1.18
CA ALA A 275 -1.33 -10.29 0.20
C ALA A 275 -0.05 -9.45 0.32
N VAL A 276 1.06 -10.05 -0.05
CA VAL A 276 2.31 -9.36 -0.32
C VAL A 276 2.43 -9.12 -1.82
N VAL A 277 2.84 -7.91 -2.18
CA VAL A 277 3.21 -7.52 -3.54
C VAL A 277 4.68 -7.13 -3.54
N SER A 278 5.44 -7.71 -4.44
CA SER A 278 6.89 -7.46 -4.58
C SER A 278 7.38 -7.84 -5.98
N THR A 279 8.65 -7.61 -6.27
CA THR A 279 9.33 -8.30 -7.36
C THR A 279 9.40 -9.81 -7.08
N PRO A 280 9.64 -10.67 -8.09
CA PRO A 280 9.87 -12.10 -7.89
C PRO A 280 10.89 -12.39 -6.78
N THR A 281 10.67 -13.46 -6.02
CA THR A 281 11.44 -13.79 -4.81
C THR A 281 12.96 -13.83 -5.05
N GLU A 282 13.38 -14.28 -6.23
CA GLU A 282 14.79 -14.38 -6.63
C GLU A 282 15.47 -13.03 -6.75
N LEU A 283 14.69 -11.95 -6.93
CA LEU A 283 15.16 -10.58 -7.06
C LEU A 283 15.11 -9.79 -5.76
N LEU A 284 14.51 -10.37 -4.71
CA LEU A 284 14.44 -9.75 -3.39
C LEU A 284 15.78 -9.81 -2.65
N SER A 285 16.05 -8.82 -1.81
CA SER A 285 17.18 -8.90 -0.87
C SER A 285 16.99 -10.07 0.09
N ARG A 286 18.08 -10.60 0.64
CA ARG A 286 18.06 -11.70 1.60
C ARG A 286 17.23 -11.33 2.85
N ALA A 287 17.31 -10.09 3.29
CA ALA A 287 16.52 -9.58 4.41
C ALA A 287 15.01 -9.70 4.12
N VAL A 288 14.59 -9.31 2.90
CA VAL A 288 13.18 -9.41 2.46
C VAL A 288 12.74 -10.86 2.29
N GLN A 289 13.56 -11.72 1.68
CA GLN A 289 13.24 -13.15 1.52
C GLN A 289 12.96 -13.82 2.87
N MET A 290 13.81 -13.55 3.86
CA MET A 290 13.65 -14.05 5.23
C MET A 290 12.37 -13.53 5.88
N PHE A 291 12.00 -12.27 5.64
CA PHE A 291 10.76 -11.70 6.15
C PHE A 291 9.53 -12.35 5.49
N VAL A 292 9.54 -12.50 4.18
CA VAL A 292 8.44 -13.14 3.42
C VAL A 292 8.21 -14.59 3.86
N THR A 293 9.30 -15.32 4.22
CA THR A 293 9.20 -16.67 4.78
C THR A 293 8.46 -16.70 6.14
N LEU A 294 8.58 -15.64 6.95
CA LEU A 294 7.88 -15.52 8.22
C LEU A 294 6.40 -15.15 8.10
N LEU A 295 5.98 -14.60 6.98
CA LEU A 295 4.55 -14.34 6.71
C LEU A 295 3.73 -15.62 6.52
N GLY A 296 4.39 -16.74 6.25
CA GLY A 296 3.75 -18.02 6.02
C GLY A 296 3.80 -18.45 4.54
N PRO A 297 3.44 -19.72 4.29
CA PRO A 297 3.38 -20.29 2.94
C PRO A 297 2.28 -19.62 2.10
N ASP A 298 2.33 -19.85 0.79
CA ASP A 298 1.21 -19.60 -0.12
C ASP A 298 0.04 -20.52 0.28
N GLU A 299 -1.12 -19.96 0.60
CA GLU A 299 -2.38 -20.70 0.73
C GLU A 299 -3.14 -20.71 -0.59
#